data_88d99007f8afa8ef6a8215532e86bcfe
#
_entry.id   88d99007f8afa8ef6a8215532e86bcfe
#
_cell.length_a   1.000
_cell.length_b   1.000
_cell.length_c   1.000
_cell.angle_alpha   90.00
_cell.angle_beta   90.00
_cell.angle_gamma   90.00
#
_symmetry.space_group_name_H-M   'P 1'
#
loop_
_entity.id
_entity.type
_entity.pdbx_description
1 polymer ?
#
loop_
_entity_poly.entity_id
_entity_poly.type
_entity_poly.pdbx_seq_one_letter_code
_entity_poly.pdbx_strand_id
1 'polypeptide(L)'
;MSSLLLGHIVDALGGSLEGGARETAIARIAPLEVAGPGDLSFLSNPRYQQQLAASRAACVIVAPAMRDAALARGACIVADNPYVYFARATQLWRQRNTPARSSGVHPSAVVDPSAQVHPSATIGPLCVIERGASVGADTVLKSRVTVGEGCSIGARCIVHAGVVIGADGFGFAPENGQWVKIEQLGAVRIGDDVEIGANTCIDRGALQDTVIEDGVKLDNLIQIGHNVRIGKHSAMAGCVGVAGSATIGAHCTVGGGAIVLGHLELADNVHISAATVVTRSLTRPGQYTGMFPIDDNARWEKNA
;
A
#
# COMPACT_ATOMS: atom_id res chain seq x y z
N MET A 1 -26.16 8.00 -3.35
CA MET A 1 -24.95 8.46 -2.63
C MET A 1 -25.28 9.80 -2.01
N SER A 2 -24.95 10.00 -0.74
CA SER A 2 -25.17 11.29 -0.08
C SER A 2 -24.12 12.30 -0.53
N SER A 3 -24.53 13.49 -0.95
CA SER A 3 -23.61 14.58 -1.27
C SER A 3 -22.85 15.05 -0.02
N LEU A 4 -21.63 15.54 -0.22
CA LEU A 4 -20.83 16.15 0.83
C LEU A 4 -20.71 17.65 0.56
N LEU A 5 -21.02 18.51 1.53
CA LEU A 5 -20.90 19.94 1.36
C LEU A 5 -19.44 20.37 1.44
N LEU A 6 -19.01 21.36 0.65
CA LEU A 6 -17.67 21.93 0.71
C LEU A 6 -17.31 22.40 2.12
N GLY A 7 -18.26 23.02 2.83
CA GLY A 7 -18.09 23.41 4.22
C GLY A 7 -17.73 22.25 5.14
N HIS A 8 -18.38 21.09 5.01
CA HIS A 8 -18.07 19.91 5.81
C HIS A 8 -16.65 19.36 5.51
N ILE A 9 -16.20 19.44 4.24
CA ILE A 9 -14.87 19.01 3.88
C ILE A 9 -13.81 19.88 4.56
N VAL A 10 -13.98 21.20 4.49
CA VAL A 10 -13.03 22.15 5.09
C VAL A 10 -13.07 22.09 6.62
N ASP A 11 -14.24 21.92 7.24
CA ASP A 11 -14.37 21.77 8.69
C ASP A 11 -13.64 20.50 9.20
N ALA A 12 -13.70 19.41 8.42
CA ALA A 12 -13.08 18.16 8.79
C ALA A 12 -11.56 18.09 8.48
N LEU A 13 -11.11 18.73 7.40
CA LEU A 13 -9.75 18.56 6.88
C LEU A 13 -8.89 19.84 6.95
N GLY A 14 -9.49 20.99 7.30
CA GLY A 14 -8.84 22.29 7.23
C GLY A 14 -8.77 22.84 5.80
N GLY A 15 -7.80 23.73 5.54
CA GLY A 15 -7.67 24.44 4.28
C GLY A 15 -8.56 25.67 4.18
N SER A 16 -8.38 26.47 3.12
CA SER A 16 -9.17 27.67 2.86
C SER A 16 -10.08 27.47 1.65
N LEU A 17 -11.39 27.55 1.85
CA LEU A 17 -12.35 27.55 0.75
C LEU A 17 -12.50 28.97 0.20
N GLU A 18 -12.21 29.16 -1.07
CA GLU A 18 -12.26 30.44 -1.75
C GLU A 18 -13.05 30.35 -3.05
N GLY A 19 -13.75 31.45 -3.41
CA GLY A 19 -14.52 31.55 -4.66
C GLY A 19 -15.75 30.66 -4.74
N GLY A 20 -16.20 30.08 -3.63
CA GLY A 20 -17.36 29.19 -3.59
C GLY A 20 -18.14 29.22 -2.29
N ALA A 21 -19.40 28.79 -2.33
CA ALA A 21 -20.27 28.71 -1.16
C ALA A 21 -20.00 27.42 -0.38
N ARG A 22 -20.03 27.51 0.95
CA ARG A 22 -19.85 26.35 1.86
C ARG A 22 -20.96 25.29 1.68
N GLU A 23 -22.13 25.71 1.23
CA GLU A 23 -23.31 24.91 0.96
C GLU A 23 -23.24 24.16 -0.38
N THR A 24 -22.23 24.42 -1.21
CA THR A 24 -22.06 23.71 -2.48
C THR A 24 -21.95 22.22 -2.24
N ALA A 25 -22.87 21.48 -2.83
CA ALA A 25 -22.94 20.02 -2.70
C ALA A 25 -22.02 19.34 -3.71
N ILE A 26 -21.16 18.47 -3.22
CA ILE A 26 -20.30 17.61 -4.03
C ILE A 26 -20.94 16.23 -4.16
N ALA A 27 -21.20 15.82 -5.40
CA ALA A 27 -21.79 14.54 -5.72
C ALA A 27 -20.76 13.45 -6.06
N ARG A 28 -19.53 13.84 -6.39
CA ARG A 28 -18.47 12.91 -6.82
C ARG A 28 -17.09 13.55 -6.66
N ILE A 29 -16.05 12.72 -6.55
CA ILE A 29 -14.64 13.13 -6.71
C ILE A 29 -14.18 12.62 -8.07
N ALA A 30 -13.60 13.50 -8.91
CA ALA A 30 -13.22 13.16 -10.28
C ALA A 30 -11.91 13.84 -10.72
N PRO A 31 -11.16 13.25 -11.68
CA PRO A 31 -10.01 13.92 -12.30
C PRO A 31 -10.42 15.21 -13.02
N LEU A 32 -9.46 16.15 -13.15
CA LEU A 32 -9.70 17.49 -13.73
C LEU A 32 -10.36 17.44 -15.12
N GLU A 33 -9.93 16.49 -15.96
CA GLU A 33 -10.34 16.38 -17.36
C GLU A 33 -11.81 16.00 -17.53
N VAL A 34 -12.35 15.23 -16.59
CA VAL A 34 -13.71 14.66 -16.68
C VAL A 34 -14.65 15.20 -15.60
N ALA A 35 -14.16 16.08 -14.73
CA ALA A 35 -14.94 16.66 -13.66
C ALA A 35 -16.04 17.59 -14.20
N GLY A 36 -17.23 17.50 -13.60
CA GLY A 36 -18.42 18.30 -13.90
C GLY A 36 -18.82 19.23 -12.77
N PRO A 37 -19.94 19.98 -12.92
CA PRO A 37 -20.38 21.02 -11.98
C PRO A 37 -20.75 20.53 -10.56
N GLY A 38 -20.81 19.23 -10.32
CA GLY A 38 -21.03 18.60 -9.02
C GLY A 38 -19.83 17.89 -8.45
N ASP A 39 -18.64 18.01 -9.06
CA ASP A 39 -17.48 17.22 -8.70
C ASP A 39 -16.42 18.05 -7.93
N LEU A 40 -15.78 17.39 -6.97
CA LEU A 40 -14.52 17.85 -6.37
C LEU A 40 -13.36 17.26 -7.17
N SER A 41 -12.38 18.09 -7.51
CA SER A 41 -11.15 17.66 -8.17
C SER A 41 -9.91 18.16 -7.41
N PHE A 42 -8.71 17.84 -7.90
CA PHE A 42 -7.46 18.30 -7.29
C PHE A 42 -6.38 18.51 -8.35
N LEU A 43 -5.44 19.41 -8.06
CA LEU A 43 -4.21 19.63 -8.82
C LEU A 43 -3.01 19.51 -7.89
N SER A 44 -2.29 18.39 -7.98
CA SER A 44 -1.06 18.15 -7.21
C SER A 44 0.22 18.43 -7.99
N ASN A 45 0.16 18.39 -9.33
CA ASN A 45 1.31 18.60 -10.19
C ASN A 45 1.07 19.82 -11.09
N PRO A 46 1.90 20.89 -11.00
CA PRO A 46 1.77 22.10 -11.84
C PRO A 46 1.78 21.85 -13.34
N ARG A 47 2.35 20.75 -13.81
CA ARG A 47 2.33 20.37 -15.24
C ARG A 47 0.92 20.24 -15.83
N TYR A 48 -0.09 19.98 -14.98
CA TYR A 48 -1.49 19.88 -15.38
C TYR A 48 -2.27 21.19 -15.23
N GLN A 49 -1.60 22.35 -15.12
CA GLN A 49 -2.24 23.66 -14.98
C GLN A 49 -3.20 23.98 -16.14
N GLN A 50 -2.90 23.54 -17.36
CA GLN A 50 -3.81 23.72 -18.50
C GLN A 50 -5.15 23.00 -18.30
N GLN A 51 -5.12 21.82 -17.69
CA GLN A 51 -6.33 21.08 -17.36
C GLN A 51 -7.15 21.77 -16.26
N LEU A 52 -6.49 22.47 -15.33
CA LEU A 52 -7.18 23.28 -14.32
C LEU A 52 -8.08 24.33 -14.98
N ALA A 53 -7.54 25.11 -15.92
CA ALA A 53 -8.27 26.18 -16.59
C ALA A 53 -9.48 25.66 -17.39
N ALA A 54 -9.38 24.47 -17.97
CA ALA A 54 -10.44 23.84 -18.75
C ALA A 54 -11.47 23.04 -17.92
N SER A 55 -11.15 22.74 -16.67
CA SER A 55 -11.98 21.88 -15.82
C SER A 55 -13.31 22.54 -15.46
N ARG A 56 -14.38 21.74 -15.46
CA ARG A 56 -15.73 22.16 -15.03
C ARG A 56 -16.06 21.72 -13.59
N ALA A 57 -15.06 21.26 -12.83
CA ALA A 57 -15.28 20.85 -11.44
C ALA A 57 -15.95 21.96 -10.61
N ALA A 58 -16.85 21.62 -9.71
CA ALA A 58 -17.46 22.55 -8.76
C ALA A 58 -16.40 23.23 -7.87
N CYS A 59 -15.37 22.46 -7.47
CA CYS A 59 -14.26 22.93 -6.65
C CYS A 59 -13.01 22.14 -6.94
N VAL A 60 -11.83 22.80 -6.87
CA VAL A 60 -10.53 22.12 -7.07
C VAL A 60 -9.63 22.37 -5.88
N ILE A 61 -9.05 21.28 -5.32
CA ILE A 61 -8.02 21.37 -4.28
C ILE A 61 -6.70 21.73 -4.94
N VAL A 62 -6.04 22.81 -4.47
CA VAL A 62 -4.81 23.33 -5.05
C VAL A 62 -3.79 23.73 -3.99
N ALA A 63 -2.51 23.77 -4.37
CA ALA A 63 -1.47 24.39 -3.55
C ALA A 63 -1.59 25.94 -3.56
N PRO A 64 -1.05 26.66 -2.55
CA PRO A 64 -1.08 28.13 -2.50
C PRO A 64 -0.57 28.79 -3.78
N ALA A 65 0.46 28.25 -4.41
CA ALA A 65 1.02 28.78 -5.67
C ALA A 65 0.05 28.73 -6.87
N MET A 66 -0.99 27.88 -6.80
CA MET A 66 -1.99 27.74 -7.86
C MET A 66 -3.32 28.42 -7.55
N ARG A 67 -3.39 29.14 -6.41
CA ARG A 67 -4.60 29.79 -5.90
C ARG A 67 -5.25 30.72 -6.92
N ASP A 68 -4.51 31.67 -7.45
CA ASP A 68 -5.07 32.68 -8.36
C ASP A 68 -5.53 32.06 -9.69
N ALA A 69 -4.80 31.09 -10.22
CA ALA A 69 -5.23 30.35 -11.40
C ALA A 69 -6.51 29.52 -11.14
N ALA A 70 -6.66 28.97 -9.95
CA ALA A 70 -7.87 28.25 -9.56
C ALA A 70 -9.06 29.20 -9.38
N LEU A 71 -8.88 30.36 -8.74
CA LEU A 71 -9.92 31.37 -8.56
C LEU A 71 -10.41 31.98 -9.88
N ALA A 72 -9.54 32.18 -10.84
CA ALA A 72 -9.92 32.64 -12.18
C ALA A 72 -10.90 31.68 -12.88
N ARG A 73 -10.87 30.38 -12.53
CA ARG A 73 -11.81 29.37 -13.00
C ARG A 73 -13.09 29.29 -12.14
N GLY A 74 -12.97 29.42 -10.83
CA GLY A 74 -14.08 29.27 -9.88
C GLY A 74 -13.60 28.84 -8.49
N ALA A 75 -14.43 28.09 -7.76
CA ALA A 75 -14.13 27.71 -6.38
C ALA A 75 -12.92 26.79 -6.26
N CYS A 76 -12.14 27.03 -5.20
CA CYS A 76 -11.02 26.16 -4.83
C CYS A 76 -10.90 25.98 -3.31
N ILE A 77 -10.27 24.90 -2.91
CA ILE A 77 -9.74 24.68 -1.56
C ILE A 77 -8.23 24.79 -1.62
N VAL A 78 -7.66 25.77 -0.93
CA VAL A 78 -6.21 25.97 -0.85
C VAL A 78 -5.67 25.16 0.32
N ALA A 79 -4.71 24.27 0.04
CA ALA A 79 -4.05 23.41 1.02
C ALA A 79 -2.56 23.28 0.70
N ASP A 80 -1.69 23.25 1.72
CA ASP A 80 -0.24 23.16 1.56
C ASP A 80 0.20 21.95 0.76
N ASN A 81 -0.46 20.80 0.98
CA ASN A 81 -0.24 19.59 0.21
C ASN A 81 -1.56 19.08 -0.38
N PRO A 82 -1.91 19.48 -1.60
CA PRO A 82 -3.17 19.12 -2.25
C PRO A 82 -3.32 17.60 -2.49
N TYR A 83 -2.22 16.86 -2.61
CA TYR A 83 -2.27 15.41 -2.81
C TYR A 83 -2.65 14.68 -1.50
N VAL A 84 -2.07 15.07 -0.39
CA VAL A 84 -2.46 14.55 0.94
C VAL A 84 -3.89 14.97 1.28
N TYR A 85 -4.27 16.21 0.96
CA TYR A 85 -5.64 16.67 1.16
C TYR A 85 -6.64 15.84 0.34
N PHE A 86 -6.33 15.58 -0.92
CA PHE A 86 -7.14 14.71 -1.77
C PHE A 86 -7.28 13.29 -1.18
N ALA A 87 -6.18 12.69 -0.71
CA ALA A 87 -6.22 11.37 -0.07
C ALA A 87 -7.19 11.37 1.13
N ARG A 88 -7.10 12.38 2.01
CA ARG A 88 -8.02 12.54 3.16
C ARG A 88 -9.47 12.79 2.72
N ALA A 89 -9.68 13.58 1.67
CA ALA A 89 -11.00 13.82 1.11
C ALA A 89 -11.64 12.53 0.56
N THR A 90 -10.87 11.63 -0.06
CA THR A 90 -11.37 10.31 -0.49
C THR A 90 -11.75 9.41 0.70
N GLN A 91 -10.99 9.48 1.80
CA GLN A 91 -11.30 8.76 3.03
C GLN A 91 -12.61 9.27 3.67
N LEU A 92 -12.74 10.59 3.79
CA LEU A 92 -13.97 11.24 4.29
C LEU A 92 -15.19 10.89 3.42
N TRP A 93 -15.01 10.92 2.10
CA TRP A 93 -16.03 10.52 1.13
C TRP A 93 -16.48 9.07 1.34
N ARG A 94 -15.50 8.17 1.48
CA ARG A 94 -15.78 6.76 1.70
C ARG A 94 -16.51 6.52 3.02
N GLN A 95 -16.08 7.14 4.11
CA GLN A 95 -16.73 7.00 5.42
C GLN A 95 -18.21 7.39 5.36
N ARG A 96 -18.55 8.44 4.61
CA ARG A 96 -19.93 8.93 4.49
C ARG A 96 -20.79 8.08 3.55
N ASN A 97 -20.21 7.51 2.52
CA ASN A 97 -20.95 6.83 1.45
C ASN A 97 -20.89 5.29 1.51
N THR A 98 -20.13 4.74 2.44
CA THR A 98 -20.03 3.30 2.62
C THR A 98 -20.59 2.94 4.00
N PRO A 99 -21.54 2.02 4.11
CA PRO A 99 -21.98 1.53 5.40
C PRO A 99 -20.81 1.12 6.28
N ALA A 100 -20.90 1.38 7.57
CA ALA A 100 -19.90 0.88 8.52
C ALA A 100 -19.74 -0.63 8.33
N ARG A 101 -18.52 -1.10 8.25
CA ARG A 101 -18.26 -2.53 8.20
C ARG A 101 -18.67 -3.13 9.54
N SER A 102 -19.42 -4.22 9.49
CA SER A 102 -19.59 -5.05 10.67
C SER A 102 -18.27 -5.73 10.99
N SER A 103 -17.76 -5.55 12.20
CA SER A 103 -16.69 -6.38 12.73
C SER A 103 -17.16 -7.83 12.91
N GLY A 104 -16.22 -8.75 13.02
CA GLY A 104 -16.50 -10.16 13.29
C GLY A 104 -16.02 -11.09 12.20
N VAL A 105 -16.29 -12.37 12.39
CA VAL A 105 -15.84 -13.45 11.53
C VAL A 105 -16.97 -13.86 10.59
N HIS A 106 -16.69 -13.85 9.27
CA HIS A 106 -17.66 -14.33 8.28
C HIS A 106 -17.93 -15.82 8.47
N PRO A 107 -19.20 -16.30 8.36
CA PRO A 107 -19.56 -17.70 8.62
C PRO A 107 -18.80 -18.74 7.78
N SER A 108 -18.28 -18.35 6.61
CA SER A 108 -17.46 -19.24 5.77
C SER A 108 -15.97 -19.19 6.04
N ALA A 109 -15.51 -18.38 7.00
CA ALA A 109 -14.12 -18.38 7.44
C ALA A 109 -13.87 -19.54 8.39
N VAL A 110 -12.67 -20.12 8.30
CA VAL A 110 -12.21 -21.19 9.21
C VAL A 110 -11.20 -20.56 10.17
N VAL A 111 -11.52 -20.57 11.45
CA VAL A 111 -10.65 -20.02 12.50
C VAL A 111 -10.37 -21.12 13.52
N ASP A 112 -9.09 -21.43 13.71
CA ASP A 112 -8.67 -22.40 14.71
C ASP A 112 -9.09 -21.94 16.12
N PRO A 113 -9.58 -22.82 17.00
CA PRO A 113 -10.01 -22.45 18.34
C PRO A 113 -8.94 -21.79 19.22
N SER A 114 -7.66 -22.01 18.93
CA SER A 114 -6.53 -21.38 19.64
C SER A 114 -6.10 -20.04 19.05
N ALA A 115 -6.62 -19.67 17.88
CA ALA A 115 -6.32 -18.38 17.26
C ALA A 115 -6.95 -17.22 18.05
N GLN A 116 -6.25 -16.09 18.08
CA GLN A 116 -6.67 -14.90 18.80
C GLN A 116 -7.10 -13.81 17.80
N VAL A 117 -8.40 -13.66 17.60
CA VAL A 117 -8.97 -12.61 16.74
C VAL A 117 -9.59 -11.53 17.61
N HIS A 118 -9.10 -10.29 17.47
CA HIS A 118 -9.67 -9.18 18.24
C HIS A 118 -11.14 -8.93 17.86
N PRO A 119 -12.05 -8.63 18.81
CA PRO A 119 -13.48 -8.46 18.54
C PRO A 119 -13.82 -7.38 17.52
N SER A 120 -12.98 -6.33 17.37
CA SER A 120 -13.16 -5.27 16.36
C SER A 120 -12.59 -5.64 14.98
N ALA A 121 -11.85 -6.74 14.86
CA ALA A 121 -11.35 -7.19 13.57
C ALA A 121 -12.47 -7.66 12.65
N THR A 122 -12.26 -7.55 11.34
CA THR A 122 -13.17 -8.07 10.31
C THR A 122 -12.48 -9.18 9.54
N ILE A 123 -12.98 -10.39 9.65
CA ILE A 123 -12.50 -11.57 8.91
C ILE A 123 -13.47 -11.89 7.78
N GLY A 124 -13.01 -11.69 6.54
CA GLY A 124 -13.81 -11.87 5.34
C GLY A 124 -14.11 -13.33 4.99
N PRO A 125 -14.91 -13.56 3.95
CA PRO A 125 -15.31 -14.91 3.54
C PRO A 125 -14.12 -15.74 3.09
N LEU A 126 -14.17 -17.05 3.40
CA LEU A 126 -13.17 -18.05 3.00
C LEU A 126 -11.75 -17.76 3.52
N CYS A 127 -11.60 -16.96 4.56
CA CYS A 127 -10.32 -16.79 5.25
C CYS A 127 -10.02 -18.05 6.09
N VAL A 128 -8.73 -18.35 6.23
CA VAL A 128 -8.23 -19.41 7.11
C VAL A 128 -7.26 -18.78 8.11
N ILE A 129 -7.55 -18.93 9.40
CA ILE A 129 -6.70 -18.48 10.50
C ILE A 129 -6.27 -19.72 11.27
N GLU A 130 -5.00 -20.06 11.18
CA GLU A 130 -4.47 -21.29 11.71
C GLU A 130 -4.14 -21.22 13.21
N ARG A 131 -3.71 -22.36 13.76
CA ARG A 131 -3.41 -22.56 15.16
C ARG A 131 -2.47 -21.50 15.72
N GLY A 132 -2.84 -20.87 16.84
CA GLY A 132 -2.02 -19.88 17.54
C GLY A 132 -1.78 -18.60 16.78
N ALA A 133 -2.39 -18.38 15.60
CA ALA A 133 -2.30 -17.13 14.87
C ALA A 133 -3.06 -16.01 15.58
N SER A 134 -2.66 -14.76 15.37
CA SER A 134 -3.32 -13.61 15.99
C SER A 134 -3.60 -12.48 15.00
N VAL A 135 -4.77 -11.82 15.16
CA VAL A 135 -5.22 -10.68 14.36
C VAL A 135 -5.64 -9.54 15.29
N GLY A 136 -4.96 -8.40 15.18
CA GLY A 136 -5.13 -7.23 16.04
C GLY A 136 -6.39 -6.41 15.77
N ALA A 137 -6.59 -5.39 16.61
CA ALA A 137 -7.77 -4.52 16.61
C ALA A 137 -7.94 -3.79 15.27
N ASP A 138 -9.21 -3.66 14.82
CA ASP A 138 -9.62 -2.93 13.62
C ASP A 138 -8.97 -3.40 12.31
N THR A 139 -8.29 -4.55 12.34
CA THR A 139 -7.67 -5.17 11.17
C THR A 139 -8.74 -5.82 10.30
N VAL A 140 -8.59 -5.65 9.00
CA VAL A 140 -9.53 -6.14 7.98
C VAL A 140 -8.84 -7.15 7.09
N LEU A 141 -9.20 -8.40 7.20
CA LEU A 141 -8.87 -9.42 6.22
C LEU A 141 -9.98 -9.51 5.18
N LYS A 142 -9.64 -9.33 3.90
CA LYS A 142 -10.58 -9.51 2.79
C LYS A 142 -10.84 -11.00 2.55
N SER A 143 -11.45 -11.37 1.45
CA SER A 143 -11.73 -12.78 1.15
C SER A 143 -10.47 -13.60 0.89
N ARG A 144 -10.49 -14.89 1.28
CA ARG A 144 -9.45 -15.90 0.96
C ARG A 144 -8.05 -15.51 1.44
N VAL A 145 -7.95 -14.84 2.59
CA VAL A 145 -6.66 -14.61 3.26
C VAL A 145 -6.34 -15.82 4.11
N THR A 146 -5.09 -16.28 4.03
CA THR A 146 -4.55 -17.32 4.92
C THR A 146 -3.56 -16.71 5.88
N VAL A 147 -3.73 -16.95 7.18
CA VAL A 147 -2.78 -16.59 8.22
C VAL A 147 -2.30 -17.90 8.85
N GLY A 148 -1.05 -18.25 8.55
CA GLY A 148 -0.42 -19.50 8.96
C GLY A 148 -0.18 -19.61 10.45
N GLU A 149 0.09 -20.82 10.88
CA GLU A 149 0.30 -21.18 12.28
C GLU A 149 1.32 -20.26 12.98
N GLY A 150 0.94 -19.73 14.15
CA GLY A 150 1.77 -18.89 14.99
C GLY A 150 2.08 -17.50 14.43
N CYS A 151 1.57 -17.13 13.25
CA CYS A 151 1.78 -15.81 12.67
C CYS A 151 0.93 -14.73 13.36
N SER A 152 1.39 -13.49 13.33
CA SER A 152 0.68 -12.38 13.97
C SER A 152 0.54 -11.18 13.04
N ILE A 153 -0.63 -10.52 13.09
CA ILE A 153 -0.95 -9.27 12.39
C ILE A 153 -1.37 -8.24 13.46
N GLY A 154 -0.74 -7.07 13.42
CA GLY A 154 -1.04 -5.95 14.30
C GLY A 154 -2.42 -5.32 14.09
N ALA A 155 -2.62 -4.15 14.63
CA ALA A 155 -3.88 -3.40 14.58
C ALA A 155 -3.99 -2.56 13.30
N ARG A 156 -5.24 -2.24 12.90
CA ARG A 156 -5.57 -1.32 11.79
C ARG A 156 -4.98 -1.72 10.44
N CYS A 157 -4.63 -2.98 10.27
CA CYS A 157 -4.11 -3.51 9.01
C CYS A 157 -5.23 -3.75 7.99
N ILE A 158 -4.88 -3.68 6.71
CA ILE A 158 -5.76 -4.06 5.61
C ILE A 158 -5.05 -5.13 4.79
N VAL A 159 -5.61 -6.34 4.77
CA VAL A 159 -5.06 -7.46 4.00
C VAL A 159 -6.03 -7.80 2.88
N HIS A 160 -5.58 -7.62 1.64
CA HIS A 160 -6.42 -7.82 0.48
C HIS A 160 -6.59 -9.31 0.11
N ALA A 161 -7.48 -9.57 -0.85
CA ALA A 161 -7.90 -10.93 -1.18
C ALA A 161 -6.75 -11.82 -1.67
N GLY A 162 -6.75 -13.07 -1.23
CA GLY A 162 -5.80 -14.08 -1.68
C GLY A 162 -4.38 -13.95 -1.11
N VAL A 163 -4.15 -13.08 -0.14
CA VAL A 163 -2.86 -12.97 0.55
C VAL A 163 -2.60 -14.22 1.38
N VAL A 164 -1.36 -14.70 1.32
CA VAL A 164 -0.88 -15.82 2.14
C VAL A 164 0.24 -15.34 3.06
N ILE A 165 0.05 -15.49 4.36
CA ILE A 165 1.00 -15.08 5.40
C ILE A 165 1.43 -16.35 6.13
N GLY A 166 2.73 -16.66 6.09
CA GLY A 166 3.31 -17.77 6.83
C GLY A 166 3.36 -19.10 6.07
N ALA A 167 3.37 -19.07 4.73
CA ALA A 167 3.77 -20.24 3.95
C ALA A 167 5.23 -20.60 4.22
N ASP A 168 5.60 -21.85 4.02
CA ASP A 168 7.00 -22.27 4.13
C ASP A 168 7.87 -21.55 3.10
N GLY A 169 9.00 -21.04 3.55
CA GLY A 169 10.04 -20.52 2.67
C GLY A 169 10.75 -21.63 1.88
N PHE A 170 11.44 -21.24 0.81
CA PHE A 170 12.18 -22.17 -0.04
C PHE A 170 13.49 -22.57 0.65
N GLY A 171 13.45 -23.63 1.46
CA GLY A 171 14.59 -24.16 2.20
C GLY A 171 14.82 -25.64 1.88
N PHE A 172 15.90 -25.95 1.14
CA PHE A 172 16.27 -27.31 0.77
C PHE A 172 17.79 -27.51 0.74
N ALA A 173 18.26 -28.65 1.24
CA ALA A 173 19.66 -29.07 1.16
C ALA A 173 19.84 -30.14 0.07
N PRO A 174 20.85 -30.04 -0.79
CA PRO A 174 21.13 -31.07 -1.77
C PRO A 174 21.82 -32.28 -1.10
N GLU A 175 21.28 -33.47 -1.33
CA GLU A 175 21.86 -34.74 -0.90
C GLU A 175 21.69 -35.79 -1.97
N ASN A 176 22.80 -36.33 -2.51
CA ASN A 176 22.80 -37.42 -3.49
C ASN A 176 21.89 -37.18 -4.71
N GLY A 177 21.85 -35.93 -5.23
CA GLY A 177 21.01 -35.54 -6.35
C GLY A 177 19.52 -35.32 -6.00
N GLN A 178 19.15 -35.34 -4.74
CA GLN A 178 17.81 -35.07 -4.22
C GLN A 178 17.79 -33.83 -3.33
N TRP A 179 16.60 -33.32 -3.04
CA TRP A 179 16.38 -32.20 -2.15
C TRP A 179 15.79 -32.64 -0.81
N VAL A 180 16.53 -32.43 0.27
CA VAL A 180 16.05 -32.64 1.63
C VAL A 180 15.47 -31.32 2.14
N LYS A 181 14.19 -31.35 2.58
CA LYS A 181 13.49 -30.16 3.10
C LYS A 181 14.15 -29.68 4.39
N ILE A 182 14.37 -28.36 4.49
CA ILE A 182 14.69 -27.66 5.73
C ILE A 182 13.37 -27.13 6.30
N GLU A 183 12.98 -27.62 7.47
CA GLU A 183 11.74 -27.19 8.13
C GLU A 183 11.77 -25.70 8.46
N GLN A 184 10.65 -25.03 8.25
CA GLN A 184 10.48 -23.61 8.48
C GLN A 184 9.79 -23.41 9.84
N LEU A 185 10.59 -23.18 10.90
CA LEU A 185 10.15 -23.22 12.30
C LEU A 185 9.80 -21.82 12.86
N GLY A 186 10.14 -20.74 12.14
CA GLY A 186 9.77 -19.40 12.49
C GLY A 186 8.33 -19.07 12.07
N ALA A 187 7.94 -17.83 12.23
CA ALA A 187 6.63 -17.31 11.87
C ALA A 187 6.75 -16.02 11.05
N VAL A 188 5.63 -15.34 10.85
CA VAL A 188 5.57 -13.96 10.32
C VAL A 188 5.03 -13.04 11.39
N ARG A 189 5.68 -11.89 11.58
CA ARG A 189 5.26 -10.81 12.48
C ARG A 189 4.96 -9.57 11.68
N ILE A 190 3.70 -9.14 11.66
CA ILE A 190 3.25 -7.92 10.97
C ILE A 190 2.85 -6.90 12.01
N GLY A 191 3.41 -5.69 11.93
CA GLY A 191 3.12 -4.57 12.82
C GLY A 191 1.76 -3.92 12.55
N ASP A 192 1.58 -2.73 13.07
CA ASP A 192 0.36 -1.94 12.98
C ASP A 192 0.29 -1.14 11.66
N ASP A 193 -0.93 -0.77 11.23
CA ASP A 193 -1.17 0.10 10.07
C ASP A 193 -0.57 -0.39 8.75
N VAL A 194 -0.35 -1.70 8.60
CA VAL A 194 0.19 -2.33 7.39
C VAL A 194 -0.93 -2.57 6.38
N GLU A 195 -0.65 -2.30 5.10
CA GLU A 195 -1.54 -2.68 4.01
C GLU A 195 -0.85 -3.65 3.05
N ILE A 196 -1.52 -4.77 2.74
CA ILE A 196 -0.98 -5.84 1.90
C ILE A 196 -1.93 -6.08 0.74
N GLY A 197 -1.44 -5.86 -0.48
CA GLY A 197 -2.16 -6.01 -1.73
C GLY A 197 -2.48 -7.47 -2.08
N ALA A 198 -3.40 -7.64 -3.01
CA ALA A 198 -3.96 -8.95 -3.36
C ALA A 198 -2.90 -9.94 -3.87
N ASN A 199 -3.03 -11.22 -3.47
CA ASN A 199 -2.17 -12.34 -3.86
C ASN A 199 -0.66 -12.12 -3.52
N THR A 200 -0.34 -11.28 -2.58
CA THR A 200 1.00 -11.17 -2.01
C THR A 200 1.25 -12.35 -1.08
N CYS A 201 2.46 -12.95 -1.18
CA CYS A 201 2.89 -14.04 -0.33
C CYS A 201 4.03 -13.57 0.59
N ILE A 202 3.94 -13.90 1.87
CA ILE A 202 4.96 -13.60 2.88
C ILE A 202 5.33 -14.91 3.57
N ASP A 203 6.53 -15.42 3.26
CA ASP A 203 7.00 -16.68 3.79
C ASP A 203 7.39 -16.54 5.26
N ARG A 204 7.17 -17.61 6.02
CA ARG A 204 7.66 -17.71 7.40
C ARG A 204 9.17 -17.83 7.44
N GLY A 205 9.77 -17.44 8.53
CA GLY A 205 11.19 -17.61 8.70
C GLY A 205 11.61 -19.07 8.94
N ALA A 206 12.83 -19.40 8.62
CA ALA A 206 13.36 -20.73 8.84
C ALA A 206 13.57 -21.02 10.35
N LEU A 207 14.35 -20.21 11.04
CA LEU A 207 14.60 -20.34 12.48
C LEU A 207 14.18 -19.09 13.27
N GLN A 208 14.24 -17.94 12.64
CA GLN A 208 13.76 -16.65 13.15
C GLN A 208 12.56 -16.20 12.35
N ASP A 209 11.81 -15.22 12.83
CA ASP A 209 10.61 -14.74 12.15
C ASP A 209 10.95 -13.85 10.93
N THR A 210 10.07 -13.86 9.94
CA THR A 210 9.95 -12.81 8.93
C THR A 210 9.20 -11.63 9.55
N VAL A 211 9.69 -10.40 9.40
CA VAL A 211 9.16 -9.23 10.11
C VAL A 211 8.78 -8.11 9.14
N ILE A 212 7.54 -7.67 9.21
CA ILE A 212 7.02 -6.49 8.51
C ILE A 212 6.65 -5.45 9.56
N GLU A 213 7.39 -4.35 9.62
CA GLU A 213 7.20 -3.34 10.67
C GLU A 213 6.00 -2.42 10.38
N ASP A 214 5.69 -1.51 11.31
CA ASP A 214 4.50 -0.64 11.25
C ASP A 214 4.46 0.24 9.99
N GLY A 215 3.26 0.47 9.48
CA GLY A 215 3.01 1.41 8.40
C GLY A 215 3.47 0.96 7.01
N VAL A 216 4.04 -0.23 6.86
CA VAL A 216 4.50 -0.77 5.57
C VAL A 216 3.32 -0.93 4.59
N LYS A 217 3.56 -0.62 3.32
CA LYS A 217 2.61 -0.78 2.22
C LYS A 217 3.18 -1.71 1.16
N LEU A 218 2.54 -2.84 0.97
CA LEU A 218 2.85 -3.81 -0.06
C LEU A 218 1.72 -3.82 -1.08
N ASP A 219 2.05 -3.66 -2.36
CA ASP A 219 1.10 -3.75 -3.45
C ASP A 219 0.80 -5.23 -3.79
N ASN A 220 0.13 -5.46 -4.91
CA ASN A 220 -0.30 -6.78 -5.34
C ASN A 220 0.86 -7.64 -5.87
N LEU A 221 0.74 -8.98 -5.74
CA LEU A 221 1.65 -9.97 -6.33
C LEU A 221 3.10 -9.82 -5.85
N ILE A 222 3.32 -9.39 -4.63
CA ILE A 222 4.66 -9.29 -4.04
C ILE A 222 5.04 -10.65 -3.42
N GLN A 223 6.32 -11.04 -3.58
CA GLN A 223 6.90 -12.19 -2.88
C GLN A 223 7.91 -11.71 -1.85
N ILE A 224 7.66 -12.01 -0.57
CA ILE A 224 8.58 -11.79 0.54
C ILE A 224 9.09 -13.16 1.00
N GLY A 225 10.38 -13.39 0.82
CA GLY A 225 11.04 -14.64 1.22
C GLY A 225 11.22 -14.76 2.74
N HIS A 226 11.61 -15.96 3.17
CA HIS A 226 11.83 -16.29 4.57
C HIS A 226 12.87 -15.38 5.25
N ASN A 227 12.67 -15.06 6.52
CA ASN A 227 13.60 -14.24 7.35
C ASN A 227 13.83 -12.81 6.83
N VAL A 228 13.03 -12.31 5.90
CA VAL A 228 13.09 -10.91 5.45
C VAL A 228 12.62 -10.00 6.56
N ARG A 229 13.29 -8.84 6.69
CA ARG A 229 12.86 -7.75 7.54
C ARG A 229 12.58 -6.51 6.71
N ILE A 230 11.39 -5.91 6.86
CA ILE A 230 11.01 -4.65 6.21
C ILE A 230 10.74 -3.60 7.27
N GLY A 231 11.55 -2.54 7.26
CA GLY A 231 11.48 -1.43 8.20
C GLY A 231 10.26 -0.53 8.00
N LYS A 232 9.93 0.22 9.05
CA LYS A 232 8.73 1.05 9.17
C LYS A 232 8.49 1.97 7.97
N HIS A 233 7.21 2.12 7.60
CA HIS A 233 6.75 3.05 6.57
C HIS A 233 7.40 2.85 5.18
N SER A 234 7.99 1.69 4.91
CA SER A 234 8.48 1.34 3.58
C SER A 234 7.32 0.94 2.67
N ALA A 235 7.46 1.21 1.37
CA ALA A 235 6.43 0.92 0.38
C ALA A 235 7.02 0.17 -0.82
N MET A 236 6.33 -0.87 -1.30
CA MET A 236 6.72 -1.67 -2.45
C MET A 236 5.59 -1.74 -3.45
N ALA A 237 5.88 -1.42 -4.71
CA ALA A 237 4.90 -1.51 -5.79
C ALA A 237 4.76 -2.95 -6.30
N GLY A 238 3.79 -3.19 -7.18
CA GLY A 238 3.41 -4.53 -7.61
C GLY A 238 4.54 -5.37 -8.19
N CYS A 239 4.45 -6.68 -7.99
CA CYS A 239 5.38 -7.68 -8.50
C CYS A 239 6.83 -7.55 -7.99
N VAL A 240 7.07 -6.87 -6.88
CA VAL A 240 8.40 -6.84 -6.23
C VAL A 240 8.72 -8.21 -5.64
N GLY A 241 9.97 -8.65 -5.80
CA GLY A 241 10.50 -9.85 -5.15
C GLY A 241 11.58 -9.47 -4.13
N VAL A 242 11.48 -9.95 -2.90
CA VAL A 242 12.52 -9.83 -1.87
C VAL A 242 12.94 -11.23 -1.45
N ALA A 243 14.16 -11.61 -1.81
CA ALA A 243 14.68 -12.92 -1.49
C ALA A 243 15.05 -13.07 -0.01
N GLY A 244 15.16 -14.31 0.44
CA GLY A 244 15.32 -14.66 1.84
C GLY A 244 16.47 -13.95 2.56
N SER A 245 16.25 -13.63 3.82
CA SER A 245 17.20 -12.99 4.73
C SER A 245 17.67 -11.58 4.32
N ALA A 246 16.98 -10.91 3.40
CA ALA A 246 17.24 -9.51 3.09
C ALA A 246 16.64 -8.60 4.18
N THR A 247 17.32 -7.49 4.46
CA THR A 247 16.86 -6.44 5.37
C THR A 247 16.64 -5.15 4.60
N ILE A 248 15.43 -4.63 4.65
CA ILE A 248 15.05 -3.35 4.05
C ILE A 248 14.87 -2.34 5.19
N GLY A 249 15.57 -1.22 5.14
CA GLY A 249 15.46 -0.14 6.12
C GLY A 249 14.09 0.52 6.16
N ALA A 250 13.93 1.48 7.05
CA ALA A 250 12.71 2.28 7.18
C ALA A 250 12.59 3.32 6.04
N HIS A 251 11.35 3.71 5.70
CA HIS A 251 11.05 4.75 4.70
C HIS A 251 11.62 4.48 3.31
N CYS A 252 11.87 3.20 2.99
CA CYS A 252 12.30 2.80 1.66
C CYS A 252 11.12 2.74 0.68
N THR A 253 11.41 2.96 -0.60
CA THR A 253 10.43 2.74 -1.66
C THR A 253 11.02 1.86 -2.75
N VAL A 254 10.26 0.85 -3.18
CA VAL A 254 10.70 -0.13 -4.18
C VAL A 254 9.73 -0.12 -5.35
N GLY A 255 10.23 0.26 -6.52
CA GLY A 255 9.44 0.34 -7.76
C GLY A 255 9.01 -1.04 -8.26
N GLY A 256 7.90 -1.07 -9.00
CA GLY A 256 7.29 -2.32 -9.46
C GLY A 256 8.22 -3.22 -10.26
N GLY A 257 8.11 -4.54 -10.04
CA GLY A 257 8.93 -5.54 -10.71
C GLY A 257 10.42 -5.55 -10.30
N ALA A 258 10.83 -4.77 -9.30
CA ALA A 258 12.19 -4.82 -8.80
C ALA A 258 12.43 -6.07 -7.97
N ILE A 259 13.68 -6.54 -7.94
CA ILE A 259 14.09 -7.73 -7.20
C ILE A 259 15.25 -7.36 -6.26
N VAL A 260 15.14 -7.72 -4.99
CA VAL A 260 16.23 -7.63 -4.01
C VAL A 260 16.74 -9.05 -3.73
N LEU A 261 18.01 -9.30 -4.02
CA LEU A 261 18.61 -10.60 -3.77
C LEU A 261 18.78 -10.88 -2.28
N GLY A 262 18.95 -12.16 -1.93
CA GLY A 262 19.02 -12.62 -0.54
C GLY A 262 20.23 -12.10 0.22
N HIS A 263 20.09 -12.00 1.55
CA HIS A 263 21.15 -11.60 2.49
C HIS A 263 21.71 -10.19 2.26
N LEU A 264 20.96 -9.32 1.57
CA LEU A 264 21.34 -7.92 1.35
C LEU A 264 20.72 -7.01 2.40
N GLU A 265 21.39 -5.88 2.65
CA GLU A 265 20.91 -4.83 3.53
C GLU A 265 20.72 -3.52 2.75
N LEU A 266 19.54 -2.91 2.84
CA LEU A 266 19.23 -1.58 2.34
C LEU A 266 19.10 -0.64 3.54
N ALA A 267 19.87 0.44 3.54
CA ALA A 267 19.76 1.50 4.54
C ALA A 267 18.37 2.17 4.50
N ASP A 268 18.04 2.91 5.53
CA ASP A 268 16.84 3.74 5.56
C ASP A 268 16.82 4.75 4.39
N ASN A 269 15.62 5.13 3.94
CA ASN A 269 15.41 6.12 2.87
C ASN A 269 16.09 5.75 1.52
N VAL A 270 16.20 4.48 1.21
CA VAL A 270 16.62 3.99 -0.11
C VAL A 270 15.41 3.95 -1.04
N HIS A 271 15.58 4.48 -2.25
CA HIS A 271 14.58 4.42 -3.30
C HIS A 271 15.09 3.57 -4.48
N ILE A 272 14.40 2.46 -4.78
CA ILE A 272 14.73 1.57 -5.90
C ILE A 272 13.77 1.85 -7.06
N SER A 273 14.32 2.15 -8.23
CA SER A 273 13.53 2.34 -9.46
C SER A 273 12.91 1.02 -9.93
N ALA A 274 11.82 1.11 -10.71
CA ALA A 274 11.12 -0.07 -11.22
C ALA A 274 12.05 -1.01 -12.02
N ALA A 275 11.76 -2.30 -11.97
CA ALA A 275 12.47 -3.38 -12.67
C ALA A 275 13.99 -3.48 -12.38
N THR A 276 14.45 -2.88 -11.30
CA THR A 276 15.85 -2.92 -10.88
C THR A 276 16.15 -4.23 -10.15
N VAL A 277 17.27 -4.88 -10.48
CA VAL A 277 17.81 -6.00 -9.70
C VAL A 277 18.90 -5.49 -8.77
N VAL A 278 18.63 -5.54 -7.46
CA VAL A 278 19.61 -5.16 -6.43
C VAL A 278 20.49 -6.37 -6.11
N THR A 279 21.76 -6.27 -6.46
CA THR A 279 22.74 -7.37 -6.36
C THR A 279 23.77 -7.17 -5.25
N ARG A 280 23.71 -6.07 -4.51
CA ARG A 280 24.61 -5.74 -3.40
C ARG A 280 23.89 -4.88 -2.36
N SER A 281 24.37 -4.88 -1.14
CA SER A 281 23.86 -4.01 -0.08
C SER A 281 24.03 -2.53 -0.42
N LEU A 282 23.03 -1.72 -0.03
CA LEU A 282 22.98 -0.27 -0.26
C LEU A 282 23.04 0.43 1.09
N THR A 283 24.23 0.87 1.47
CA THR A 283 24.51 1.39 2.82
C THR A 283 24.24 2.89 2.99
N ARG A 284 23.73 3.55 1.95
CA ARG A 284 23.44 5.01 1.98
C ARG A 284 22.04 5.28 1.43
N PRO A 285 21.32 6.25 2.00
CA PRO A 285 20.09 6.78 1.41
C PRO A 285 20.32 7.25 -0.03
N GLY A 286 19.28 7.19 -0.87
CA GLY A 286 19.36 7.69 -2.23
C GLY A 286 18.53 6.87 -3.21
N GLN A 287 18.48 7.34 -4.45
CA GLN A 287 17.81 6.64 -5.53
C GLN A 287 18.79 5.77 -6.32
N TYR A 288 18.40 4.52 -6.54
CA TYR A 288 19.20 3.52 -7.25
C TYR A 288 18.40 2.95 -8.42
N THR A 289 19.04 2.87 -9.57
CA THR A 289 18.44 2.37 -10.82
C THR A 289 19.37 1.35 -11.46
N GLY A 290 18.85 0.17 -11.79
CA GLY A 290 19.57 -0.94 -12.39
C GLY A 290 18.92 -1.48 -13.67
N MET A 291 18.23 -0.61 -14.43
CA MET A 291 17.60 -0.92 -15.72
C MET A 291 18.21 -0.05 -16.82
N PHE A 292 18.42 -0.65 -17.98
CA PHE A 292 18.76 0.10 -19.18
C PHE A 292 17.52 0.87 -19.71
N PRO A 293 17.71 2.08 -20.28
CA PRO A 293 16.64 2.76 -21.01
C PRO A 293 16.11 1.85 -22.13
N ILE A 294 14.78 1.93 -22.36
CA ILE A 294 14.17 1.24 -23.49
C ILE A 294 14.68 1.86 -24.80
N ASP A 295 14.99 1.01 -25.79
CA ASP A 295 15.34 1.42 -27.15
C ASP A 295 14.60 0.55 -28.15
N ASP A 296 14.62 0.91 -29.43
CA ASP A 296 14.15 0.00 -30.48
C ASP A 296 15.09 -1.23 -30.58
N ASN A 297 14.54 -2.36 -31.01
CA ASN A 297 15.27 -3.64 -31.00
C ASN A 297 16.58 -3.60 -31.80
N ALA A 298 16.59 -2.89 -32.94
CA ALA A 298 17.79 -2.81 -33.78
C ALA A 298 18.93 -2.02 -33.15
N ARG A 299 18.61 -1.00 -32.34
CA ARG A 299 19.59 -0.25 -31.56
C ARG A 299 20.03 -1.02 -30.34
N TRP A 300 19.07 -1.68 -29.67
CA TRP A 300 19.36 -2.50 -28.49
C TRP A 300 20.35 -3.61 -28.83
N GLU A 301 20.12 -4.36 -29.92
CA GLU A 301 21.04 -5.44 -30.36
C GLU A 301 22.46 -4.94 -30.71
N LYS A 302 22.62 -3.67 -31.08
CA LYS A 302 23.96 -3.07 -31.32
C LYS A 302 24.65 -2.65 -30.04
N ASN A 303 23.89 -2.39 -28.96
CA ASN A 303 24.41 -1.85 -27.70
C ASN A 303 24.55 -2.92 -26.61
N ALA A 304 23.97 -4.10 -26.81
CA ALA A 304 24.07 -5.27 -25.92
C ALA A 304 25.29 -6.12 -26.24
#